data_75c9e32d09f97dca232759d0db8a14b7
#
_entry.id   75c9e32d09f97dca232759d0db8a14b7
#
_cell.length_a   1.000
_cell.length_b   1.000
_cell.length_c   1.000
_cell.angle_alpha   90.00
_cell.angle_beta   90.00
_cell.angle_gamma   90.00
#
_symmetry.space_group_name_H-M   'P 1'
#
loop_
_entity.id
_entity.type
_entity.pdbx_description
1 polymer ?
#
loop_
_entity_poly.entity_id
_entity_poly.type
_entity_poly.pdbx_seq_one_letter_code
_entity_poly.pdbx_strand_id
1 'polypeptide(L)'
;MIMKRLLIIYLALCFWGECSYAVEKQKDIEILYNRLLEEYLSDSIDVSQAEKDLAVMQTDGSWKDIDYKTVTFYFDAERHLKRLKNMALAYSKPGNKLFHEQELRKKIILGLDYFRIANPDSGNWWYRDIGAPSQYMIPLLLLKKELQREDVTRLSSYLVDKTDNMAHKGKNRTWVSAVLIHKGCIEDDYELIAKGFSSIASTIYVEEKDDEGMKRDNSIHQHRPQLYSGGYGMSLMSD
;
A
#
# COMPACT_ATOMS: atom_id res chain seq x y z
N MET A 1 -49.10 -23.45 -7.94
CA MET A 1 -48.96 -22.00 -8.18
C MET A 1 -48.30 -21.26 -6.99
N ILE A 2 -48.63 -21.59 -5.76
CA ILE A 2 -48.09 -20.97 -4.51
C ILE A 2 -46.60 -21.21 -4.36
N MET A 3 -46.09 -22.44 -4.53
CA MET A 3 -44.67 -22.77 -4.41
C MET A 3 -43.74 -21.98 -5.38
N LYS A 4 -44.15 -21.75 -6.61
CA LYS A 4 -43.38 -20.92 -7.54
C LYS A 4 -43.29 -19.47 -7.10
N ARG A 5 -44.33 -18.90 -6.50
CA ARG A 5 -44.32 -17.53 -5.99
C ARG A 5 -43.42 -17.40 -4.73
N LEU A 6 -43.43 -18.38 -3.84
CA LEU A 6 -42.57 -18.43 -2.66
C LEU A 6 -41.10 -18.54 -3.05
N LEU A 7 -40.75 -19.33 -4.08
CA LEU A 7 -39.40 -19.45 -4.58
C LEU A 7 -38.89 -18.14 -5.18
N ILE A 8 -39.74 -17.43 -5.93
CA ILE A 8 -39.36 -16.12 -6.52
C ILE A 8 -39.15 -15.08 -5.42
N ILE A 9 -39.99 -15.05 -4.36
CA ILE A 9 -39.81 -14.13 -3.24
C ILE A 9 -38.53 -14.45 -2.48
N TYR A 10 -38.22 -15.73 -2.23
CA TYR A 10 -36.99 -16.14 -1.57
C TYR A 10 -35.74 -15.73 -2.37
N LEU A 11 -35.72 -15.99 -3.69
CA LEU A 11 -34.64 -15.57 -4.57
C LEU A 11 -34.49 -14.05 -4.61
N ALA A 12 -35.60 -13.29 -4.63
CA ALA A 12 -35.56 -11.84 -4.58
C ALA A 12 -35.01 -11.31 -3.26
N LEU A 13 -35.35 -11.91 -2.13
CA LEU A 13 -34.83 -11.54 -0.81
C LEU A 13 -33.35 -11.88 -0.67
N CYS A 14 -32.91 -13.03 -1.19
CA CYS A 14 -31.48 -13.39 -1.24
C CYS A 14 -30.70 -12.38 -2.10
N PHE A 15 -31.21 -12.06 -3.29
CA PHE A 15 -30.58 -11.09 -4.19
C PHE A 15 -30.52 -9.66 -3.59
N TRP A 16 -31.56 -9.25 -2.86
CA TRP A 16 -31.56 -7.97 -2.12
C TRP A 16 -30.55 -7.97 -0.97
N GLY A 17 -30.43 -9.08 -0.24
CA GLY A 17 -29.45 -9.22 0.83
C GLY A 17 -28.01 -9.12 0.32
N GLU A 18 -27.69 -9.83 -0.76
CA GLU A 18 -26.38 -9.77 -1.38
C GLU A 18 -26.05 -8.40 -1.97
N CYS A 19 -27.03 -7.75 -2.62
CA CYS A 19 -26.88 -6.41 -3.17
C CYS A 19 -26.63 -5.37 -2.05
N SER A 20 -27.38 -5.43 -0.94
CA SER A 20 -27.20 -4.54 0.19
C SER A 20 -25.82 -4.71 0.83
N TYR A 21 -25.35 -5.95 1.00
CA TYR A 21 -24.04 -6.26 1.54
C TYR A 21 -22.89 -5.79 0.63
N ALA A 22 -23.05 -5.97 -0.67
CA ALA A 22 -22.06 -5.46 -1.64
C ALA A 22 -21.95 -3.93 -1.63
N VAL A 23 -23.07 -3.22 -1.51
CA VAL A 23 -23.11 -1.76 -1.39
C VAL A 23 -22.43 -1.27 -0.10
N GLU A 24 -22.63 -1.98 1.02
CA GLU A 24 -21.98 -1.65 2.29
C GLU A 24 -20.46 -1.84 2.20
N LYS A 25 -19.99 -2.96 1.65
CA LYS A 25 -18.56 -3.20 1.40
C LYS A 25 -17.92 -2.10 0.56
N GLN A 26 -18.57 -1.69 -0.52
CA GLN A 26 -18.06 -0.63 -1.40
C GLN A 26 -17.96 0.70 -0.66
N LYS A 27 -18.93 1.03 0.18
CA LYS A 27 -18.90 2.23 1.01
C LYS A 27 -17.75 2.21 2.02
N ASP A 28 -17.50 1.07 2.64
CA ASP A 28 -16.38 0.90 3.58
C ASP A 28 -15.03 1.09 2.90
N ILE A 29 -14.87 0.53 1.70
CA ILE A 29 -13.66 0.74 0.87
C ILE A 29 -13.47 2.23 0.60
N GLU A 30 -14.53 2.94 0.19
CA GLU A 30 -14.44 4.36 -0.11
C GLU A 30 -14.10 5.21 1.13
N ILE A 31 -14.66 4.90 2.27
CA ILE A 31 -14.33 5.57 3.55
C ILE A 31 -12.86 5.37 3.88
N LEU A 32 -12.37 4.13 3.81
CA LEU A 32 -10.97 3.82 4.09
C LEU A 32 -10.03 4.51 3.10
N TYR A 33 -10.32 4.41 1.79
CA TYR A 33 -9.56 5.08 0.74
C TYR A 33 -9.45 6.59 1.00
N ASN A 34 -10.57 7.26 1.34
CA ASN A 34 -10.56 8.70 1.58
C ASN A 34 -9.74 9.07 2.83
N ARG A 35 -9.76 8.27 3.89
CA ARG A 35 -8.91 8.48 5.07
C ARG A 35 -7.42 8.37 4.73
N LEU A 36 -7.02 7.32 4.00
CA LEU A 36 -5.65 7.16 3.54
C LEU A 36 -5.22 8.30 2.62
N LEU A 37 -6.11 8.75 1.73
CA LEU A 37 -5.86 9.88 0.85
C LEU A 37 -5.64 11.18 1.64
N GLU A 38 -6.49 11.47 2.62
CA GLU A 38 -6.36 12.65 3.48
C GLU A 38 -5.05 12.63 4.26
N GLU A 39 -4.66 11.47 4.79
CA GLU A 39 -3.39 11.29 5.50
C GLU A 39 -2.21 11.63 4.59
N TYR A 40 -2.12 11.04 3.40
CA TYR A 40 -1.02 11.32 2.47
C TYR A 40 -1.04 12.77 1.97
N LEU A 41 -2.21 13.35 1.72
CA LEU A 41 -2.31 14.76 1.32
C LEU A 41 -1.94 15.74 2.46
N SER A 42 -1.83 15.28 3.70
CA SER A 42 -1.28 16.08 4.79
C SER A 42 0.24 16.27 4.71
N ASP A 43 0.94 15.35 4.04
CA ASP A 43 2.40 15.40 3.85
C ASP A 43 2.82 16.71 3.17
N SER A 44 4.00 17.20 3.52
CA SER A 44 4.63 18.32 2.80
C SER A 44 5.04 17.88 1.39
N ILE A 45 4.98 18.81 0.43
CA ILE A 45 5.43 18.59 -0.93
C ILE A 45 6.57 19.56 -1.27
N ASP A 46 7.55 19.06 -2.03
CA ASP A 46 8.55 19.91 -2.67
C ASP A 46 8.25 20.00 -4.18
N VAL A 47 7.46 21.02 -4.55
CA VAL A 47 7.06 21.27 -5.93
C VAL A 47 8.26 21.53 -6.83
N SER A 48 9.27 22.26 -6.33
CA SER A 48 10.49 22.56 -7.08
C SER A 48 11.29 21.29 -7.38
N GLN A 49 11.37 20.38 -6.39
CA GLN A 49 12.03 19.09 -6.60
C GLN A 49 11.23 18.19 -7.54
N ALA A 50 9.89 18.17 -7.43
CA ALA A 50 9.04 17.41 -8.36
C ALA A 50 9.24 17.84 -9.81
N GLU A 51 9.37 19.16 -10.08
CA GLU A 51 9.68 19.67 -11.42
C GLU A 51 11.06 19.24 -11.93
N LYS A 52 12.08 19.32 -11.05
CA LYS A 52 13.44 18.87 -11.41
C LYS A 52 13.44 17.38 -11.74
N ASP A 53 12.78 16.57 -10.91
CA ASP A 53 12.69 15.12 -11.11
C ASP A 53 11.95 14.78 -12.41
N LEU A 54 10.84 15.49 -12.70
CA LEU A 54 10.09 15.38 -13.95
C LEU A 54 10.97 15.71 -15.17
N ALA A 55 11.73 16.81 -15.12
CA ALA A 55 12.55 17.30 -16.22
C ALA A 55 13.70 16.35 -16.60
N VAL A 56 14.23 15.59 -15.64
CA VAL A 56 15.36 14.66 -15.85
C VAL A 56 14.96 13.20 -15.98
N MET A 57 13.65 12.89 -15.83
CA MET A 57 13.15 11.54 -16.04
C MET A 57 13.35 11.10 -17.48
N GLN A 58 13.84 9.88 -17.67
CA GLN A 58 14.07 9.30 -18.99
C GLN A 58 12.75 8.93 -19.68
N THR A 59 12.83 8.64 -20.97
CA THR A 59 11.66 8.24 -21.78
C THR A 59 11.05 6.90 -21.38
N ASP A 60 11.82 6.05 -20.68
CA ASP A 60 11.36 4.77 -20.16
C ASP A 60 10.81 4.85 -18.71
N GLY A 61 10.85 6.03 -18.08
CA GLY A 61 10.40 6.24 -16.71
C GLY A 61 11.50 6.11 -15.66
N SER A 62 12.76 5.85 -16.05
CA SER A 62 13.91 5.75 -15.14
C SER A 62 14.57 7.11 -14.88
N TRP A 63 15.56 7.12 -13.99
CA TRP A 63 16.51 8.22 -13.78
C TRP A 63 17.93 7.72 -13.92
N LYS A 64 18.79 8.45 -14.67
CA LYS A 64 20.19 8.07 -14.93
C LYS A 64 21.08 8.03 -13.69
N ASP A 65 20.72 8.78 -12.67
CA ASP A 65 21.47 8.90 -11.41
C ASP A 65 21.05 7.88 -10.36
N ILE A 66 20.23 6.89 -10.73
CA ILE A 66 19.77 5.81 -9.85
C ILE A 66 20.30 4.47 -10.36
N ASP A 67 20.90 3.70 -9.48
CA ASP A 67 21.34 2.33 -9.79
C ASP A 67 20.21 1.34 -9.47
N TYR A 68 19.69 0.71 -10.52
CA TYR A 68 18.63 -0.30 -10.42
C TYR A 68 19.14 -1.75 -10.47
N LYS A 69 20.43 -1.94 -10.67
CA LYS A 69 21.01 -3.26 -10.98
C LYS A 69 21.90 -3.83 -9.89
N THR A 70 22.60 -2.96 -9.17
CA THR A 70 23.55 -3.41 -8.15
C THR A 70 22.81 -3.85 -6.89
N VAL A 71 22.92 -5.13 -6.59
CA VAL A 71 22.36 -5.72 -5.37
C VAL A 71 23.30 -5.44 -4.21
N THR A 72 22.99 -4.46 -3.40
CA THR A 72 23.73 -4.10 -2.19
C THR A 72 22.80 -4.04 -0.98
N PHE A 73 23.38 -3.91 0.21
CA PHE A 73 22.60 -3.67 1.43
C PHE A 73 21.85 -2.32 1.37
N TYR A 74 22.43 -1.32 0.70
CA TYR A 74 21.78 -0.04 0.42
C TYR A 74 20.95 -0.16 -0.85
N PHE A 75 19.69 0.22 -0.77
CA PHE A 75 18.74 0.13 -1.87
C PHE A 75 18.61 1.50 -2.59
N ASP A 76 19.51 1.78 -3.55
CA ASP A 76 19.50 3.07 -4.26
C ASP A 76 18.19 3.31 -5.05
N ALA A 77 17.56 2.23 -5.53
CA ALA A 77 16.27 2.30 -6.22
C ALA A 77 15.12 2.84 -5.35
N GLU A 78 15.27 2.93 -4.02
CA GLU A 78 14.31 3.63 -3.14
C GLU A 78 14.15 5.10 -3.53
N ARG A 79 15.20 5.75 -4.06
CA ARG A 79 15.15 7.14 -4.54
C ARG A 79 14.14 7.33 -5.67
N HIS A 80 13.98 6.33 -6.53
CA HIS A 80 12.95 6.31 -7.58
C HIS A 80 11.54 6.44 -6.97
N LEU A 81 11.22 5.64 -5.97
CA LEU A 81 9.92 5.65 -5.32
C LEU A 81 9.68 6.95 -4.53
N LYS A 82 10.70 7.48 -3.87
CA LYS A 82 10.63 8.80 -3.20
C LYS A 82 10.31 9.93 -4.17
N ARG A 83 10.94 9.93 -5.36
CA ARG A 83 10.63 10.89 -6.43
C ARG A 83 9.19 10.74 -6.90
N LEU A 84 8.75 9.52 -7.19
CA LEU A 84 7.37 9.25 -7.61
C LEU A 84 6.35 9.68 -6.55
N LYS A 85 6.62 9.41 -5.26
CA LYS A 85 5.76 9.86 -4.16
C LYS A 85 5.62 11.38 -4.17
N ASN A 86 6.73 12.14 -4.21
CA ASN A 86 6.70 13.60 -4.23
C ASN A 86 5.99 14.15 -5.48
N MET A 87 6.24 13.57 -6.66
CA MET A 87 5.55 13.91 -7.90
C MET A 87 4.04 13.64 -7.81
N ALA A 88 3.63 12.49 -7.26
CA ALA A 88 2.22 12.14 -7.09
C ALA A 88 1.51 13.06 -6.06
N LEU A 89 2.18 13.42 -4.98
CA LEU A 89 1.67 14.42 -4.03
C LEU A 89 1.51 15.79 -4.70
N ALA A 90 2.48 16.24 -5.51
CA ALA A 90 2.38 17.50 -6.25
C ALA A 90 1.23 17.46 -7.26
N TYR A 91 1.00 16.33 -7.93
CA TYR A 91 -0.13 16.12 -8.82
C TYR A 91 -1.48 16.18 -8.09
N SER A 92 -1.58 15.55 -6.92
CA SER A 92 -2.86 15.34 -6.22
C SER A 92 -3.24 16.47 -5.26
N LYS A 93 -2.28 17.29 -4.82
CA LYS A 93 -2.51 18.36 -3.83
C LYS A 93 -2.82 19.69 -4.50
N PRO A 94 -4.00 20.31 -4.23
CA PRO A 94 -4.36 21.59 -4.83
C PRO A 94 -3.45 22.74 -4.36
N GLY A 95 -3.46 23.84 -5.11
CA GLY A 95 -2.76 25.07 -4.75
C GLY A 95 -1.31 25.16 -5.26
N ASN A 96 -0.88 24.24 -6.11
CA ASN A 96 0.39 24.31 -6.79
C ASN A 96 0.22 24.13 -8.32
N LYS A 97 1.24 24.52 -9.10
CA LYS A 97 1.17 24.52 -10.57
C LYS A 97 1.20 23.14 -11.22
N LEU A 98 1.57 22.08 -10.48
CA LEU A 98 1.58 20.70 -10.94
C LEU A 98 0.28 19.96 -10.64
N PHE A 99 -0.67 20.62 -9.97
CA PHE A 99 -1.96 20.03 -9.63
C PHE A 99 -2.74 19.62 -10.88
N HIS A 100 -3.05 18.33 -11.01
CA HIS A 100 -3.72 17.70 -12.16
C HIS A 100 -3.02 17.95 -13.52
N GLU A 101 -1.69 18.19 -13.52
CA GLU A 101 -0.92 18.38 -14.73
C GLU A 101 -0.78 17.03 -15.48
N GLN A 102 -1.23 16.98 -16.74
CA GLN A 102 -1.43 15.72 -17.46
C GLN A 102 -0.11 15.02 -17.84
N GLU A 103 0.95 15.79 -18.15
CA GLU A 103 2.26 15.19 -18.46
C GLU A 103 2.89 14.59 -17.21
N LEU A 104 2.74 15.26 -16.06
CA LEU A 104 3.18 14.72 -14.77
C LEU A 104 2.49 13.39 -14.46
N ARG A 105 1.16 13.30 -14.64
CA ARG A 105 0.41 12.06 -14.46
C ARG A 105 0.96 10.92 -15.31
N LYS A 106 1.15 11.17 -16.62
CA LYS A 106 1.71 10.17 -17.54
C LYS A 106 3.08 9.69 -17.09
N LYS A 107 3.92 10.59 -16.65
CA LYS A 107 5.28 10.30 -16.19
C LYS A 107 5.29 9.51 -14.88
N ILE A 108 4.37 9.78 -13.95
CA ILE A 108 4.23 8.98 -12.72
C ILE A 108 3.82 7.55 -13.07
N ILE A 109 2.84 7.35 -13.96
CA ILE A 109 2.40 6.04 -14.42
C ILE A 109 3.56 5.28 -15.09
N LEU A 110 4.31 5.95 -15.95
CA LEU A 110 5.48 5.39 -16.62
C LEU A 110 6.58 4.98 -15.63
N GLY A 111 6.85 5.80 -14.62
CA GLY A 111 7.83 5.50 -13.58
C GLY A 111 7.40 4.31 -12.71
N LEU A 112 6.13 4.23 -12.32
CA LEU A 112 5.58 3.07 -11.61
C LEU A 112 5.74 1.79 -12.44
N ASP A 113 5.44 1.85 -13.74
CA ASP A 113 5.56 0.69 -14.61
C ASP A 113 7.02 0.28 -14.84
N TYR A 114 7.92 1.25 -15.02
CA TYR A 114 9.36 0.98 -15.08
C TYR A 114 9.83 0.24 -13.82
N PHE A 115 9.50 0.75 -12.63
CA PHE A 115 9.93 0.14 -11.37
C PHE A 115 9.41 -1.28 -11.21
N ARG A 116 8.15 -1.51 -11.56
CA ARG A 116 7.51 -2.84 -11.55
C ARG A 116 8.22 -3.83 -12.48
N ILE A 117 8.56 -3.39 -13.70
CA ILE A 117 9.23 -4.25 -14.71
C ILE A 117 10.69 -4.49 -14.33
N ALA A 118 11.42 -3.46 -13.94
CA ALA A 118 12.81 -3.55 -13.54
C ALA A 118 12.98 -4.38 -12.27
N ASN A 119 11.96 -4.35 -11.38
CA ASN A 119 11.90 -5.08 -10.13
C ASN A 119 13.26 -5.12 -9.40
N PRO A 120 13.86 -3.94 -9.11
CA PRO A 120 15.20 -3.87 -8.55
C PRO A 120 15.27 -4.61 -7.20
N ASP A 121 16.31 -5.39 -7.03
CA ASP A 121 16.52 -6.19 -5.81
C ASP A 121 17.50 -5.49 -4.85
N SER A 122 17.45 -5.88 -3.60
CA SER A 122 18.34 -5.44 -2.52
C SER A 122 18.89 -6.64 -1.77
N GLY A 123 20.12 -6.56 -1.31
CA GLY A 123 20.69 -7.53 -0.38
C GLY A 123 19.97 -7.59 0.98
N ASN A 124 19.08 -6.63 1.25
CA ASN A 124 18.24 -6.59 2.44
C ASN A 124 16.78 -6.94 2.08
N TRP A 125 16.32 -8.11 2.53
CA TRP A 125 14.96 -8.62 2.30
C TRP A 125 13.85 -7.62 2.70
N TRP A 126 14.10 -6.77 3.69
CA TRP A 126 13.14 -5.79 4.17
C TRP A 126 12.72 -4.81 3.07
N TYR A 127 13.68 -4.36 2.24
CA TYR A 127 13.33 -3.48 1.10
C TYR A 127 12.44 -4.19 0.08
N ARG A 128 12.73 -5.46 -0.22
CA ARG A 128 11.93 -6.23 -1.19
C ARG A 128 10.51 -6.51 -0.70
N ASP A 129 10.34 -6.90 0.57
CA ASP A 129 9.07 -7.38 1.08
C ASP A 129 8.23 -6.27 1.75
N ILE A 130 8.86 -5.19 2.21
CA ILE A 130 8.21 -4.11 2.98
C ILE A 130 8.53 -2.73 2.40
N GLY A 131 9.79 -2.33 2.38
CA GLY A 131 10.18 -0.95 2.12
C GLY A 131 9.76 -0.44 0.75
N ALA A 132 10.08 -1.18 -0.32
CA ALA A 132 9.71 -0.78 -1.67
C ALA A 132 8.18 -0.88 -1.90
N PRO A 133 7.47 -1.96 -1.54
CA PRO A 133 6.01 -2.01 -1.65
C PRO A 133 5.30 -0.88 -0.89
N SER A 134 5.76 -0.53 0.33
CA SER A 134 5.19 0.56 1.13
C SER A 134 5.36 1.93 0.49
N GLN A 135 6.44 2.16 -0.24
CA GLN A 135 6.63 3.41 -0.98
C GLN A 135 5.89 3.40 -2.32
N TYR A 136 5.85 2.27 -3.01
CA TYR A 136 5.20 2.12 -4.31
C TYR A 136 3.67 2.28 -4.23
N MET A 137 3.03 1.79 -3.16
CA MET A 137 1.59 1.86 -3.00
C MET A 137 1.06 3.30 -2.92
N ILE A 138 1.86 4.27 -2.41
CA ILE A 138 1.43 5.64 -2.16
C ILE A 138 1.09 6.39 -3.46
N PRO A 139 2.03 6.54 -4.44
CA PRO A 139 1.69 7.19 -5.71
C PRO A 139 0.58 6.47 -6.46
N LEU A 140 0.48 5.15 -6.35
CA LEU A 140 -0.58 4.37 -6.98
C LEU A 140 -1.96 4.67 -6.34
N LEU A 141 -2.03 4.76 -5.01
CA LEU A 141 -3.25 5.14 -4.30
C LEU A 141 -3.69 6.56 -4.63
N LEU A 142 -2.74 7.52 -4.66
CA LEU A 142 -3.00 8.92 -5.00
C LEU A 142 -3.60 9.08 -6.40
N LEU A 143 -3.17 8.26 -7.36
CA LEU A 143 -3.65 8.30 -8.73
C LEU A 143 -4.87 7.39 -8.99
N LYS A 144 -5.33 6.58 -8.04
CA LYS A 144 -6.37 5.56 -8.23
C LYS A 144 -7.55 6.02 -9.09
N LYS A 145 -8.13 7.18 -8.75
CA LYS A 145 -9.33 7.71 -9.45
C LYS A 145 -9.06 8.20 -10.88
N GLU A 146 -7.80 8.34 -11.25
CA GLU A 146 -7.33 8.79 -12.57
C GLU A 146 -6.89 7.62 -13.47
N LEU A 147 -6.81 6.41 -12.92
CA LEU A 147 -6.35 5.22 -13.63
C LEU A 147 -7.50 4.46 -14.28
N GLN A 148 -7.24 3.89 -15.45
CA GLN A 148 -8.13 2.91 -16.05
C GLN A 148 -7.96 1.56 -15.33
N ARG A 149 -8.98 0.71 -15.40
CA ARG A 149 -8.97 -0.60 -14.70
C ARG A 149 -7.77 -1.48 -15.09
N GLU A 150 -7.38 -1.43 -16.35
CA GLU A 150 -6.22 -2.15 -16.88
C GLU A 150 -4.91 -1.67 -16.25
N ASP A 151 -4.75 -0.35 -16.07
CA ASP A 151 -3.60 0.24 -15.40
C ASP A 151 -3.58 -0.13 -13.91
N VAL A 152 -4.73 -0.09 -13.24
CA VAL A 152 -4.84 -0.51 -11.84
C VAL A 152 -4.34 -1.95 -11.70
N THR A 153 -4.90 -2.89 -12.47
CA THR A 153 -4.52 -4.31 -12.40
C THR A 153 -3.04 -4.52 -12.70
N ARG A 154 -2.52 -3.85 -13.73
CA ARG A 154 -1.12 -3.95 -14.16
C ARG A 154 -0.16 -3.41 -13.10
N LEU A 155 -0.40 -2.22 -12.58
CA LEU A 155 0.49 -1.56 -11.63
C LEU A 155 0.42 -2.20 -10.24
N SER A 156 -0.78 -2.53 -9.76
CA SER A 156 -0.96 -3.16 -8.45
C SER A 156 -0.39 -4.58 -8.36
N SER A 157 -0.11 -5.22 -9.50
CA SER A 157 0.55 -6.54 -9.54
C SER A 157 1.93 -6.56 -8.86
N TYR A 158 2.59 -5.39 -8.70
CA TYR A 158 3.81 -5.26 -7.91
C TYR A 158 3.59 -5.47 -6.42
N LEU A 159 2.41 -5.15 -5.90
CA LEU A 159 2.04 -5.30 -4.49
C LEU A 159 1.63 -6.74 -4.20
N VAL A 160 2.63 -7.60 -3.97
CA VAL A 160 2.40 -9.02 -3.69
C VAL A 160 1.98 -9.20 -2.23
N ASP A 161 0.95 -10.03 -1.99
CA ASP A 161 0.54 -10.42 -0.64
C ASP A 161 1.66 -11.21 0.06
N LYS A 162 2.13 -10.69 1.17
CA LYS A 162 3.17 -11.28 2.04
C LYS A 162 2.64 -11.65 3.42
N THR A 163 1.33 -11.51 3.67
CA THR A 163 0.73 -11.76 4.99
C THR A 163 0.78 -13.22 5.41
N ASP A 164 0.86 -14.15 4.47
CA ASP A 164 0.99 -15.58 4.76
C ASP A 164 2.45 -16.02 5.06
N ASN A 165 3.43 -15.13 4.90
CA ASN A 165 4.81 -15.42 5.25
C ASN A 165 4.99 -15.45 6.77
N MET A 166 5.15 -16.63 7.34
CA MET A 166 5.30 -16.83 8.79
C MET A 166 6.58 -16.23 9.37
N ALA A 167 7.56 -15.85 8.53
CA ALA A 167 8.76 -15.14 8.96
C ALA A 167 8.48 -13.66 9.33
N HIS A 168 7.36 -13.09 8.82
CA HIS A 168 6.95 -11.73 9.19
C HIS A 168 6.15 -11.78 10.49
N LYS A 169 6.76 -11.33 11.58
CA LYS A 169 6.14 -11.24 12.92
C LYS A 169 6.10 -9.79 13.39
N GLY A 170 5.28 -9.52 14.42
CA GLY A 170 5.20 -8.21 15.06
C GLY A 170 5.00 -7.09 14.04
N LYS A 171 5.80 -6.03 14.13
CA LYS A 171 5.70 -4.87 13.23
C LYS A 171 5.93 -5.19 11.75
N ASN A 172 6.79 -6.16 11.41
CA ASN A 172 6.96 -6.56 10.01
C ASN A 172 5.66 -7.11 9.41
N ARG A 173 4.88 -7.84 10.21
CA ARG A 173 3.56 -8.32 9.79
C ARG A 173 2.57 -7.16 9.60
N THR A 174 2.57 -6.17 10.50
CA THR A 174 1.69 -5.00 10.31
C THR A 174 2.02 -4.22 9.05
N TRP A 175 3.30 -4.06 8.69
CA TRP A 175 3.69 -3.38 7.47
C TRP A 175 3.27 -4.11 6.19
N VAL A 176 3.49 -5.43 6.09
CA VAL A 176 3.02 -6.18 4.91
C VAL A 176 1.49 -6.20 4.84
N SER A 177 0.81 -6.19 5.98
CA SER A 177 -0.65 -6.10 6.04
C SER A 177 -1.16 -4.73 5.59
N ALA A 178 -0.46 -3.64 5.95
CA ALA A 178 -0.79 -2.30 5.47
C ALA A 178 -0.66 -2.22 3.93
N VAL A 179 0.39 -2.82 3.34
CA VAL A 179 0.51 -2.92 1.88
C VAL A 179 -0.69 -3.66 1.26
N LEU A 180 -1.15 -4.75 1.88
CA LEU A 180 -2.30 -5.50 1.40
C LEU A 180 -3.61 -4.71 1.51
N ILE A 181 -3.81 -3.96 2.60
CA ILE A 181 -4.96 -3.07 2.78
C ILE A 181 -4.97 -1.98 1.69
N HIS A 182 -3.84 -1.34 1.43
CA HIS A 182 -3.73 -0.34 0.37
C HIS A 182 -4.02 -0.95 -1.01
N LYS A 183 -3.49 -2.14 -1.29
CA LYS A 183 -3.82 -2.86 -2.52
C LYS A 183 -5.32 -3.10 -2.65
N GLY A 184 -5.98 -3.56 -1.59
CA GLY A 184 -7.42 -3.73 -1.58
C GLY A 184 -8.19 -2.44 -1.84
N CYS A 185 -7.73 -1.31 -1.26
CA CYS A 185 -8.31 0.01 -1.57
C CYS A 185 -8.08 0.42 -3.04
N ILE A 186 -6.92 0.10 -3.63
CA ILE A 186 -6.58 0.42 -5.02
C ILE A 186 -7.43 -0.40 -5.99
N GLU A 187 -7.63 -1.69 -5.72
CA GLU A 187 -8.34 -2.65 -6.57
C GLU A 187 -9.86 -2.70 -6.32
N ASP A 188 -10.38 -1.98 -5.32
CA ASP A 188 -11.76 -2.10 -4.81
C ASP A 188 -12.08 -3.53 -4.32
N ASP A 189 -11.10 -4.19 -3.69
CA ASP A 189 -11.20 -5.56 -3.20
C ASP A 189 -11.30 -5.58 -1.67
N TYR A 190 -12.54 -5.78 -1.17
CA TYR A 190 -12.84 -5.85 0.26
C TYR A 190 -12.16 -7.04 0.95
N GLU A 191 -11.99 -8.17 0.26
CA GLU A 191 -11.43 -9.38 0.85
C GLU A 191 -9.93 -9.19 1.15
N LEU A 192 -9.20 -8.48 0.27
CA LEU A 192 -7.82 -8.10 0.56
C LEU A 192 -7.72 -7.17 1.78
N ILE A 193 -8.63 -6.21 1.90
CA ILE A 193 -8.70 -5.31 3.06
C ILE A 193 -8.98 -6.11 4.34
N ALA A 194 -10.00 -6.96 4.32
CA ALA A 194 -10.37 -7.79 5.47
C ALA A 194 -9.23 -8.74 5.89
N LYS A 195 -8.54 -9.35 4.91
CA LYS A 195 -7.36 -10.19 5.16
C LYS A 195 -6.23 -9.37 5.80
N GLY A 196 -5.97 -8.16 5.32
CA GLY A 196 -4.96 -7.27 5.88
C GLY A 196 -5.25 -6.93 7.35
N PHE A 197 -6.48 -6.51 7.67
CA PHE A 197 -6.88 -6.23 9.05
C PHE A 197 -6.84 -7.47 9.95
N SER A 198 -7.26 -8.63 9.46
CA SER A 198 -7.15 -9.89 10.18
C SER A 198 -5.69 -10.24 10.49
N SER A 199 -4.80 -10.00 9.54
CA SER A 199 -3.35 -10.21 9.72
C SER A 199 -2.76 -9.25 10.76
N ILE A 200 -3.17 -7.97 10.81
CA ILE A 200 -2.78 -7.04 11.87
C ILE A 200 -3.32 -7.53 13.21
N ALA A 201 -4.60 -7.86 13.30
CA ALA A 201 -5.21 -8.34 14.53
C ALA A 201 -4.50 -9.58 15.10
N SER A 202 -3.95 -10.44 14.23
CA SER A 202 -3.17 -11.61 14.65
C SER A 202 -1.84 -11.27 15.35
N THR A 203 -1.40 -10.00 15.31
CA THR A 203 -0.20 -9.54 16.03
C THR A 203 -0.51 -9.04 17.45
N ILE A 204 -1.79 -8.85 17.76
CA ILE A 204 -2.27 -8.27 19.03
C ILE A 204 -2.54 -9.41 20.01
N TYR A 205 -1.49 -9.96 20.61
CA TYR A 205 -1.59 -10.98 21.64
C TYR A 205 -0.42 -10.87 22.60
N VAL A 206 -0.59 -11.43 23.80
CA VAL A 206 0.50 -11.54 24.78
C VAL A 206 1.31 -12.80 24.48
N GLU A 207 2.56 -12.62 24.07
CA GLU A 207 3.49 -13.73 23.83
C GLU A 207 4.07 -14.22 25.16
N GLU A 208 3.74 -15.45 25.51
CA GLU A 208 4.20 -16.07 26.76
C GLU A 208 5.56 -16.76 26.64
N LYS A 209 5.94 -17.11 25.42
CA LYS A 209 7.23 -17.72 25.13
C LYS A 209 8.32 -16.66 24.94
N ASP A 210 9.54 -17.11 24.88
CA ASP A 210 10.69 -16.27 24.58
C ASP A 210 10.81 -16.03 23.06
N ASP A 211 9.81 -15.29 22.51
CA ASP A 211 9.68 -14.96 21.08
C ASP A 211 9.27 -13.49 20.92
N GLU A 212 9.07 -13.04 19.68
CA GLU A 212 8.65 -11.70 19.31
C GLU A 212 7.19 -11.45 19.71
N GLY A 213 6.87 -10.23 20.12
CA GLY A 213 5.52 -9.81 20.47
C GLY A 213 5.45 -8.99 21.75
N MET A 214 4.24 -8.67 22.17
CA MET A 214 3.96 -7.98 23.42
C MET A 214 4.03 -8.97 24.58
N LYS A 215 4.69 -8.60 25.67
CA LYS A 215 4.85 -9.42 26.89
C LYS A 215 3.85 -9.01 27.97
N ARG A 216 3.71 -9.84 29.02
CA ARG A 216 2.78 -9.59 30.15
C ARG A 216 3.11 -8.29 30.91
N ASP A 217 4.34 -7.84 30.87
CA ASP A 217 4.79 -6.58 31.49
C ASP A 217 4.63 -5.37 30.55
N ASN A 218 3.91 -5.54 29.42
CA ASN A 218 3.71 -4.56 28.36
C ASN A 218 4.98 -4.16 27.60
N SER A 219 6.09 -4.88 27.77
CA SER A 219 7.26 -4.70 26.91
C SER A 219 7.00 -5.31 25.53
N ILE A 220 7.62 -4.75 24.49
CA ILE A 220 7.55 -5.26 23.12
C ILE A 220 8.92 -5.82 22.75
N HIS A 221 8.92 -7.07 22.33
CA HIS A 221 10.09 -7.78 21.86
C HIS A 221 10.03 -7.98 20.35
N GLN A 222 11.15 -7.71 19.68
CA GLN A 222 11.32 -7.89 18.22
C GLN A 222 12.75 -8.41 17.95
N HIS A 223 12.99 -9.03 16.81
CA HIS A 223 14.25 -9.72 16.48
C HIS A 223 14.61 -10.78 17.51
N ARG A 224 13.70 -11.73 17.73
CA ARG A 224 13.72 -12.70 18.83
C ARG A 224 13.44 -12.00 20.18
N PRO A 225 13.86 -12.51 21.33
CA PRO A 225 13.50 -11.92 22.63
C PRO A 225 14.25 -10.63 22.95
N GLN A 226 14.50 -9.74 21.99
CA GLN A 226 15.13 -8.47 22.27
C GLN A 226 14.09 -7.42 22.67
N LEU A 227 14.31 -6.74 23.79
CA LEU A 227 13.50 -5.60 24.20
C LEU A 227 13.62 -4.48 23.17
N TYR A 228 12.51 -4.17 22.48
CA TYR A 228 12.49 -3.18 21.40
C TYR A 228 11.35 -2.17 21.55
N SER A 229 10.94 -1.88 22.79
CA SER A 229 9.80 -0.98 23.08
C SER A 229 10.01 0.43 22.52
N GLY A 230 11.25 0.95 22.53
CA GLY A 230 11.59 2.28 22.00
C GLY A 230 11.69 2.38 20.47
N GLY A 231 11.85 1.27 19.75
CA GLY A 231 11.94 1.23 18.29
C GLY A 231 10.67 0.65 17.67
N TYR A 232 10.65 -0.66 17.45
CA TYR A 232 9.52 -1.37 16.89
C TYR A 232 8.23 -1.21 17.70
N GLY A 233 8.33 -1.14 19.05
CA GLY A 233 7.17 -0.94 19.91
C GLY A 233 6.49 0.41 19.68
N MET A 234 7.25 1.49 19.62
CA MET A 234 6.69 2.81 19.29
C MET A 234 6.08 2.82 17.89
N SER A 235 6.77 2.27 16.90
CA SER A 235 6.25 2.17 15.54
C SER A 235 4.97 1.32 15.47
N LEU A 236 4.85 0.26 16.27
CA LEU A 236 3.64 -0.57 16.32
C LEU A 236 2.43 0.19 16.88
N MET A 237 2.66 1.16 17.78
CA MET A 237 1.60 1.95 18.42
C MET A 237 1.24 3.23 17.64
N SER A 238 2.12 3.69 16.74
CA SER A 238 1.92 4.95 15.99
C SER A 238 1.26 4.77 14.64
N ASP A 239 1.21 3.56 14.09
CA ASP A 239 0.58 3.21 12.82
C ASP A 239 -0.78 2.55 13.08
#